data_258ecf9185fb84d1102fc79063f6e45c
#
_entry.id   258ecf9185fb84d1102fc79063f6e45c
#
_cell.length_a   1.000
_cell.length_b   1.000
_cell.length_c   1.000
_cell.angle_alpha   90.00
_cell.angle_beta   90.00
_cell.angle_gamma   90.00
#
_symmetry.space_group_name_H-M   'P 1'
#
loop_
_entity.id
_entity.type
_entity.pdbx_description
1 polymer ?
#
loop_
_entity_poly.entity_id
_entity_poly.type
_entity_poly.pdbx_seq_one_letter_code
_entity_poly.pdbx_strand_id
1 'polypeptide(L)'
;WDTCHRFMGMGVYRSKGFFWLPGRDDLALLWNQSAGSISLALIGYWKAGVLEHTDNNLTREERSALQRHIDTASGRFGDRCCQLTIIGNATEVNDFTHALSLCLLTEEEIQWWMSGGVFPDPWPQKVTRLS
;
A
#
# COMPACT_ATOMS: atom_id res chain seq x y z
N TRP A 1 7.59 8.35 -2.36
CA TRP A 1 7.08 9.50 -3.10
C TRP A 1 8.16 10.12 -3.99
N ASP A 2 9.26 10.55 -3.42
CA ASP A 2 10.36 11.19 -4.15
C ASP A 2 10.97 10.26 -5.21
N THR A 3 11.11 8.97 -4.89
CA THR A 3 11.59 7.96 -5.84
C THR A 3 10.68 7.89 -7.07
N CYS A 4 9.37 7.93 -6.86
CA CYS A 4 8.40 7.89 -7.96
C CYS A 4 8.56 9.08 -8.89
N HIS A 5 8.67 10.27 -8.34
CA HIS A 5 8.87 11.48 -9.14
C HIS A 5 10.16 11.45 -9.94
N ARG A 6 11.21 10.85 -9.41
CA ARG A 6 12.49 10.73 -10.09
C ARG A 6 12.44 9.83 -11.32
N PHE A 7 11.62 8.79 -11.31
CA PHE A 7 11.51 7.81 -12.41
C PHE A 7 10.37 8.08 -13.39
N MET A 8 9.35 8.84 -12.99
CA MET A 8 8.19 9.11 -13.85
C MET A 8 8.60 9.87 -15.12
N GLY A 9 8.16 9.37 -16.27
CA GLY A 9 8.48 9.95 -17.57
C GLY A 9 9.89 9.63 -18.08
N MET A 10 10.67 8.85 -17.34
CA MET A 10 12.06 8.51 -17.64
C MET A 10 12.22 7.04 -18.05
N GLY A 11 11.24 6.47 -18.74
CA GLY A 11 11.30 5.08 -19.17
C GLY A 11 10.36 4.16 -18.38
N VAL A 12 9.77 4.64 -17.31
CA VAL A 12 8.64 3.99 -16.62
C VAL A 12 7.36 4.66 -17.12
N TYR A 13 6.58 3.95 -17.92
CA TYR A 13 5.43 4.54 -18.62
C TYR A 13 4.14 4.43 -17.83
N ARG A 14 3.90 3.29 -17.20
CA ARG A 14 2.72 3.04 -16.41
C ARG A 14 3.03 2.09 -15.27
N SER A 15 2.37 2.30 -14.14
CA SER A 15 2.36 1.32 -13.05
C SER A 15 0.99 1.35 -12.38
N LYS A 16 0.55 0.19 -11.94
CA LYS A 16 -0.76 0.03 -11.31
C LYS A 16 -0.73 -1.14 -10.34
N GLY A 17 -1.43 -1.02 -9.24
CA GLY A 17 -1.56 -2.11 -8.32
C GLY A 17 -2.02 -1.72 -6.93
N PHE A 18 -2.04 -2.69 -6.06
CA PHE A 18 -2.41 -2.50 -4.67
C PHE A 18 -1.27 -1.85 -3.89
N PHE A 19 -1.64 -1.01 -2.95
CA PHE A 19 -0.69 -0.20 -2.22
C PHE A 19 -1.15 0.00 -0.77
N TRP A 20 -0.20 -0.04 0.14
CA TRP A 20 -0.44 0.11 1.57
C TRP A 20 0.57 1.08 2.17
N LEU A 21 0.05 2.04 2.95
CA LEU A 21 0.85 3.03 3.67
C LEU A 21 0.71 2.85 5.18
N PRO A 22 1.79 3.02 5.95
CA PRO A 22 1.72 2.86 7.41
C PRO A 22 0.81 3.90 8.09
N GLY A 23 0.70 5.11 7.54
CA GLY A 23 -0.20 6.14 8.06
C GLY A 23 -1.67 5.94 7.68
N ARG A 24 -1.95 5.00 6.78
CA ARG A 24 -3.30 4.65 6.32
C ARG A 24 -3.43 3.13 6.30
N ASP A 25 -3.12 2.51 7.41
CA ASP A 25 -2.91 1.07 7.52
C ASP A 25 -4.17 0.21 7.35
N ASP A 26 -5.36 0.82 7.45
CA ASP A 26 -6.63 0.17 7.20
C ASP A 26 -7.10 0.28 5.75
N LEU A 27 -6.54 1.20 4.96
CA LEU A 27 -7.01 1.49 3.61
C LEU A 27 -6.29 0.64 2.56
N ALA A 28 -7.10 -0.05 1.74
CA ALA A 28 -6.60 -0.70 0.53
C ALA A 28 -6.65 0.31 -0.61
N LEU A 29 -5.48 0.77 -1.02
CA LEU A 29 -5.34 1.80 -2.04
C LEU A 29 -4.97 1.19 -3.38
N LEU A 30 -5.47 1.77 -4.45
CA LEU A 30 -5.06 1.48 -5.82
C LEU A 30 -4.15 2.60 -6.29
N TRP A 31 -2.90 2.25 -6.55
CA TRP A 31 -1.92 3.10 -7.20
C TRP A 31 -2.15 3.06 -8.70
N ASN A 32 -2.18 4.20 -9.33
CA ASN A 32 -2.25 4.32 -10.78
C ASN A 32 -1.34 5.44 -11.24
N GLN A 33 -0.25 5.07 -11.92
CA GLN A 33 0.70 6.02 -12.48
C GLN A 33 0.62 5.96 -14.00
N SER A 34 0.50 7.11 -14.61
CA SER A 34 0.50 7.28 -16.07
C SER A 34 1.31 8.51 -16.42
N ALA A 35 2.34 8.33 -17.23
CA ALA A 35 3.32 9.38 -17.57
C ALA A 35 3.90 10.03 -16.30
N GLY A 36 3.74 11.32 -16.12
CA GLY A 36 4.29 12.07 -14.99
C GLY A 36 3.36 12.24 -13.79
N SER A 37 2.25 11.52 -13.71
CA SER A 37 1.28 11.67 -12.63
C SER A 37 0.95 10.35 -11.92
N ILE A 38 0.72 10.45 -10.61
CA ILE A 38 0.27 9.34 -9.78
C ILE A 38 -1.06 9.72 -9.13
N SER A 39 -2.01 8.81 -9.20
CA SER A 39 -3.25 8.93 -8.44
C SER A 39 -3.43 7.73 -7.51
N LEU A 40 -4.12 7.96 -6.41
CA LEU A 40 -4.54 6.92 -5.50
C LEU A 40 -6.07 6.85 -5.50
N ALA A 41 -6.60 5.65 -5.50
CA ALA A 41 -8.03 5.41 -5.36
C ALA A 41 -8.26 4.48 -4.16
N LEU A 42 -9.34 4.71 -3.44
CA LEU A 42 -9.74 3.84 -2.34
C LEU A 42 -10.56 2.68 -2.91
N ILE A 43 -10.04 1.47 -2.79
CA ILE A 43 -10.74 0.25 -3.22
C ILE A 43 -11.62 -0.27 -2.08
N GLY A 44 -11.11 -0.22 -0.86
CA GLY A 44 -11.76 -0.76 0.31
C GLY A 44 -10.84 -0.72 1.52
N TYR A 45 -11.04 -1.68 2.41
CA TYR A 45 -10.26 -1.80 3.64
C TYR A 45 -9.56 -3.15 3.67
N TRP A 46 -8.31 -3.16 4.14
CA TRP A 46 -7.65 -4.41 4.43
C TRP A 46 -8.39 -5.15 5.55
N LYS A 47 -8.55 -6.46 5.41
CA LYS A 47 -9.24 -7.28 6.43
C LYS A 47 -8.57 -7.19 7.80
N ALA A 48 -7.23 -7.18 7.80
CA ALA A 48 -6.47 -6.99 9.02
C ALA A 48 -6.77 -5.65 9.70
N GLY A 49 -6.87 -4.56 8.92
CA GLY A 49 -7.24 -3.25 9.43
C GLY A 49 -8.64 -3.21 10.02
N VAL A 50 -9.59 -3.87 9.37
CA VAL A 50 -10.97 -3.96 9.87
C VAL A 50 -11.02 -4.65 11.23
N LEU A 51 -10.25 -5.72 11.43
CA LEU A 51 -10.23 -6.43 12.72
C LEU A 51 -9.51 -5.65 13.82
N GLU A 52 -8.52 -4.84 13.49
CA GLU A 52 -7.77 -4.05 14.46
C GLU A 52 -8.55 -2.85 14.98
N HIS A 53 -9.50 -2.34 14.20
CA HIS A 53 -10.33 -1.21 14.60
C HIS A 53 -11.58 -1.72 15.33
N THR A 54 -11.70 -1.36 16.60
CA THR A 54 -12.73 -1.88 17.51
C THR A 54 -14.11 -1.27 17.30
N ASP A 55 -14.22 -0.22 16.50
CA ASP A 55 -15.47 0.52 16.29
C ASP A 55 -16.36 -0.10 15.21
N ASN A 56 -15.95 -1.21 14.62
CA ASN A 56 -16.75 -1.87 13.62
C ASN A 56 -17.81 -2.77 14.32
N ASN A 57 -19.04 -2.70 13.82
CA ASN A 57 -20.17 -3.49 14.33
C ASN A 57 -20.19 -4.89 13.72
N LEU A 58 -19.04 -5.56 13.68
CA LEU A 58 -18.97 -6.92 13.16
C LEU A 58 -19.61 -7.92 14.11
N THR A 59 -20.37 -8.82 13.56
CA THR A 59 -20.84 -9.98 14.32
C THR A 59 -19.66 -10.90 14.64
N ARG A 60 -19.86 -11.80 15.61
CA ARG A 60 -18.84 -12.80 15.95
C ARG A 60 -18.49 -13.68 14.76
N GLU A 61 -19.48 -14.03 13.94
CA GLU A 61 -19.29 -14.84 12.74
C GLU A 61 -18.50 -14.12 11.66
N GLU A 62 -18.83 -12.85 11.42
CA GLU A 62 -18.11 -12.01 10.47
C GLU A 62 -16.65 -11.83 10.90
N ARG A 63 -16.41 -11.58 12.17
CA ARG A 63 -15.06 -11.44 12.72
C ARG A 63 -14.27 -12.75 12.56
N SER A 64 -14.88 -13.89 12.81
CA SER A 64 -14.24 -15.18 12.64
C SER A 64 -13.92 -15.48 11.20
N ALA A 65 -14.79 -15.09 10.25
CA ALA A 65 -14.55 -15.25 8.83
C ALA A 65 -13.37 -14.39 8.37
N LEU A 66 -13.29 -13.13 8.81
CA LEU A 66 -12.17 -12.24 8.52
C LEU A 66 -10.86 -12.78 9.09
N GLN A 67 -10.88 -13.28 10.31
CA GLN A 67 -9.70 -13.84 10.95
C GLN A 67 -9.17 -15.04 10.17
N ARG A 68 -10.04 -15.91 9.67
CA ARG A 68 -9.63 -17.03 8.84
C ARG A 68 -8.96 -16.59 7.54
N HIS A 69 -9.46 -15.53 6.90
CA HIS A 69 -8.84 -14.97 5.71
C HIS A 69 -7.45 -14.41 6.00
N ILE A 70 -7.28 -13.74 7.12
CA ILE A 70 -5.99 -13.18 7.54
C ILE A 70 -5.00 -14.30 7.86
N ASP A 71 -5.45 -15.34 8.53
CA ASP A 71 -4.62 -16.49 8.91
C ASP A 71 -4.11 -17.27 7.69
N THR A 72 -4.84 -17.24 6.58
CA THR A 72 -4.41 -17.88 5.34
C THR A 72 -3.49 -16.99 4.51
N ALA A 73 -3.43 -15.69 4.79
CA ALA A 73 -2.53 -14.77 4.12
C ALA A 73 -1.11 -14.93 4.69
N SER A 74 -0.13 -14.99 3.80
CA SER A 74 1.28 -15.04 4.23
C SER A 74 1.74 -13.63 4.62
N GLY A 75 2.41 -13.52 5.76
CA GLY A 75 3.05 -12.29 6.17
C GLY A 75 2.63 -11.77 7.54
N ARG A 76 3.47 -10.87 8.03
CA ARG A 76 3.40 -10.29 9.36
C ARG A 76 2.18 -9.37 9.58
N PHE A 77 1.69 -8.77 8.50
CA PHE A 77 0.64 -7.74 8.54
C PHE A 77 -0.70 -8.23 7.98
N GLY A 78 -0.90 -9.55 7.90
CA GLY A 78 -2.12 -10.14 7.39
C GLY A 78 -2.23 -10.02 5.87
N ASP A 79 -3.37 -9.55 5.38
CA ASP A 79 -3.65 -9.39 3.95
C ASP A 79 -3.09 -8.10 3.34
N ARG A 80 -2.48 -7.25 4.15
CA ARG A 80 -1.87 -5.99 3.69
C ARG A 80 -0.65 -6.27 2.83
N CYS A 81 -0.59 -5.66 1.66
CA CYS A 81 0.53 -5.83 0.75
C CYS A 81 0.67 -4.66 -0.22
N CYS A 82 1.86 -4.57 -0.83
CA CYS A 82 2.09 -3.73 -2.00
C CYS A 82 2.38 -4.65 -3.18
N GLN A 83 1.60 -4.53 -4.24
CA GLN A 83 1.78 -5.35 -5.44
C GLN A 83 1.52 -4.49 -6.67
N LEU A 84 2.59 -4.14 -7.37
CA LEU A 84 2.53 -3.25 -8.53
C LEU A 84 2.93 -3.99 -9.80
N THR A 85 2.22 -3.70 -10.87
CA THR A 85 2.62 -4.05 -12.24
C THR A 85 3.22 -2.81 -12.88
N ILE A 86 4.44 -2.91 -13.41
CA ILE A 86 5.19 -1.79 -13.95
C ILE A 86 5.49 -2.07 -15.42
N ILE A 87 5.18 -1.09 -16.29
CA ILE A 87 5.40 -1.18 -17.72
C ILE A 87 6.34 -0.05 -18.13
N GLY A 88 7.39 -0.41 -18.88
CA GLY A 88 8.37 0.57 -19.35
C GLY A 88 9.56 -0.08 -20.03
N ASN A 89 10.62 0.72 -20.21
CA ASN A 89 11.90 0.24 -20.68
C ASN A 89 12.52 -0.70 -19.64
N ALA A 90 13.06 -1.84 -20.08
CA ALA A 90 13.53 -2.90 -19.17
C ALA A 90 14.57 -2.41 -18.16
N THR A 91 15.54 -1.62 -18.58
CA THR A 91 16.56 -1.06 -17.68
C THR A 91 15.94 -0.14 -16.63
N GLU A 92 15.07 0.78 -17.07
CA GLU A 92 14.40 1.74 -16.18
C GLU A 92 13.44 1.05 -15.22
N VAL A 93 12.72 0.04 -15.68
CA VAL A 93 11.83 -0.75 -14.82
C VAL A 93 12.62 -1.47 -13.72
N ASN A 94 13.77 -2.06 -14.08
CA ASN A 94 14.63 -2.72 -13.11
C ASN A 94 15.19 -1.74 -12.08
N ASP A 95 15.66 -0.57 -12.52
CA ASP A 95 16.16 0.47 -11.63
C ASP A 95 15.07 0.99 -10.70
N PHE A 96 13.89 1.22 -11.23
CA PHE A 96 12.74 1.68 -10.45
C PHE A 96 12.31 0.64 -9.41
N THR A 97 12.22 -0.62 -9.80
CA THR A 97 11.86 -1.72 -8.90
C THR A 97 12.88 -1.83 -7.76
N HIS A 98 14.17 -1.73 -8.08
CA HIS A 98 15.22 -1.75 -7.07
C HIS A 98 15.11 -0.55 -6.12
N ALA A 99 14.91 0.65 -6.67
CA ALA A 99 14.76 1.86 -5.86
C ALA A 99 13.52 1.80 -4.96
N LEU A 100 12.40 1.27 -5.45
CA LEU A 100 11.20 1.07 -4.65
C LEU A 100 11.44 0.07 -3.51
N SER A 101 12.20 -0.99 -3.75
CA SER A 101 12.50 -1.97 -2.70
C SER A 101 13.26 -1.35 -1.54
N LEU A 102 14.08 -0.32 -1.80
CA LEU A 102 14.79 0.42 -0.77
C LEU A 102 13.89 1.40 0.02
N CYS A 103 12.69 1.66 -0.49
CA CYS A 103 11.70 2.52 0.17
C CYS A 103 10.82 1.77 1.17
N LEU A 104 10.90 0.45 1.20
CA LEU A 104 10.16 -0.35 2.18
C LEU A 104 10.70 -0.06 3.58
N LEU A 105 9.83 -0.13 4.57
CA LEU A 105 10.23 0.15 5.95
C LEU A 105 11.28 -0.85 6.42
N THR A 106 12.31 -0.35 7.08
CA THR A 106 13.28 -1.19 7.78
C THR A 106 12.65 -1.77 9.05
N GLU A 107 13.25 -2.79 9.62
CA GLU A 107 12.77 -3.36 10.89
C GLU A 107 12.71 -2.31 12.01
N GLU A 108 13.70 -1.44 12.09
CA GLU A 108 13.72 -0.34 13.06
C GLU A 108 12.55 0.63 12.86
N GLU A 109 12.27 1.00 11.61
CA GLU A 109 11.14 1.86 11.26
C GLU A 109 9.81 1.20 11.59
N ILE A 110 9.67 -0.10 11.33
CA ILE A 110 8.47 -0.87 11.68
C ILE A 110 8.28 -0.87 13.21
N GLN A 111 9.32 -1.13 13.98
CA GLN A 111 9.26 -1.11 15.44
C GLN A 111 8.81 0.26 15.96
N TRP A 112 9.38 1.33 15.42
CA TRP A 112 9.01 2.68 15.78
C TRP A 112 7.53 2.97 15.46
N TRP A 113 7.07 2.56 14.29
CA TRP A 113 5.67 2.71 13.90
C TRP A 113 4.72 1.93 14.81
N MET A 114 5.06 0.69 15.13
CA MET A 114 4.27 -0.16 16.03
C MET A 114 4.18 0.41 17.45
N SER A 115 5.17 1.19 17.87
CA SER A 115 5.16 1.86 19.16
C SER A 115 4.43 3.21 19.17
N GLY A 116 3.79 3.59 18.07
CA GLY A 116 3.00 4.81 17.93
C GLY A 116 3.65 5.93 17.14
N GLY A 117 4.80 5.68 16.50
CA GLY A 117 5.46 6.65 15.64
C GLY A 117 4.64 6.96 14.38
N VAL A 118 4.72 8.19 13.91
CA VAL A 118 3.98 8.67 12.74
C VAL A 118 4.94 9.14 11.67
N PHE A 119 4.83 8.56 10.47
CA PHE A 119 5.62 8.98 9.32
C PHE A 119 4.96 10.14 8.57
N PRO A 120 5.75 11.03 7.95
CA PRO A 120 5.21 11.99 7.00
C PRO A 120 4.46 11.29 5.86
N ASP A 121 3.37 11.88 5.41
CA ASP A 121 2.56 11.34 4.33
C ASP A 121 2.43 12.38 3.20
N PRO A 122 3.36 12.38 2.22
CA PRO A 122 3.32 13.29 1.09
C PRO A 122 2.36 12.85 -0.03
N TRP A 123 1.75 11.69 0.12
CA TRP A 123 0.85 11.15 -0.90
C TRP A 123 -0.45 11.94 -1.00
N PRO A 124 -1.14 11.90 -2.17
CA PRO A 124 -2.40 12.63 -2.33
C PRO A 124 -3.41 12.31 -1.23
N GLN A 125 -3.95 13.34 -0.60
CA GLN A 125 -4.95 13.20 0.46
C GLN A 125 -6.35 12.94 -0.08
N LYS A 126 -6.63 13.47 -1.28
CA LYS A 126 -7.88 13.17 -1.99
C LYS A 126 -7.72 11.89 -2.77
N VAL A 127 -8.54 10.91 -2.46
CA VAL A 127 -8.59 9.64 -3.19
C VAL A 127 -10.00 9.44 -3.72
N THR A 128 -10.10 8.98 -4.97
CA THR A 128 -11.37 8.60 -5.55
C THR A 128 -11.81 7.27 -4.98
N ARG A 129 -13.04 7.18 -4.50
CA ARG A 129 -13.57 5.92 -4.01
C ARG A 129 -14.11 5.10 -5.19
N LEU A 130 -13.59 3.91 -5.33
CA LEU A 130 -14.10 2.93 -6.31
C LEU A 130 -15.16 2.07 -5.61
N SER A 131 -16.34 2.07 -6.17
CA SER A 131 -17.45 1.27 -5.67
C SER A 131 -17.45 -0.13 -6.29
#